data_5e2075452f994cc97be38a146dd40a83
#
_entry.id   5e2075452f994cc97be38a146dd40a83
#
_cell.length_a   1.000
_cell.length_b   1.000
_cell.length_c   1.000
_cell.angle_alpha   90.00
_cell.angle_beta   90.00
_cell.angle_gamma   90.00
#
_symmetry.space_group_name_H-M   'P 1'
#
loop_
_entity.id
_entity.type
_entity.pdbx_description
1 polymer ?
#
loop_
_entity_poly.entity_id
_entity_poly.type
_entity_poly.pdbx_seq_one_letter_code
_entity_poly.pdbx_strand_id
1 'polypeptide(L)'
;MKKKILLGIIALSGLSMMTACNNSGVTNDVLVIGMECNYQPFNWTTSKSSEHTLPIDKDNQFADGYDIAIAKYLSQDLKKEVVIKRLEWGSLIPSLNANEINMILAGMTDTPERRESINFSDPYLTSDLAFLVKKSNVDETLGTKENPMSYDELLNLFDGKTLVCQANVVGDDFINTYFVNNKQNKTIRHSPAQATYPLAANDVLGGISFAMPAELPVIEAMTNLNKNELRVLYCDYKGFLSSDDLNGLSVSIGIKKGNTELEEELNASLAKLSAEERSSLMAGAATRSSESAL
;
A
#
# COMPACT_ATOMS: atom_id res chain seq x y z
N MET A 1 64.59 56.16 -40.42
CA MET A 1 64.51 55.14 -39.37
C MET A 1 63.04 54.96 -39.04
N LYS A 2 62.42 53.88 -39.52
CA LYS A 2 60.97 53.59 -39.35
C LYS A 2 60.85 52.49 -38.31
N LYS A 3 60.29 52.81 -37.13
CA LYS A 3 59.93 51.82 -36.09
C LYS A 3 58.62 51.13 -36.48
N LYS A 4 58.65 49.82 -36.63
CA LYS A 4 57.45 48.97 -36.76
C LYS A 4 56.90 48.64 -35.38
N ILE A 5 55.67 49.01 -35.13
CA ILE A 5 54.90 48.61 -33.95
C ILE A 5 54.23 47.32 -34.30
N LEU A 6 54.51 46.27 -33.50
CA LEU A 6 53.88 44.95 -33.59
C LEU A 6 52.64 44.89 -32.65
N LEU A 7 51.45 44.81 -33.22
CA LEU A 7 50.21 44.67 -32.46
C LEU A 7 50.01 43.20 -32.12
N GLY A 8 50.09 42.87 -30.84
CA GLY A 8 49.76 41.55 -30.34
C GLY A 8 48.25 41.41 -30.12
N ILE A 9 47.62 40.48 -30.83
CA ILE A 9 46.23 40.10 -30.65
C ILE A 9 46.21 39.09 -29.53
N ILE A 10 45.66 39.50 -28.39
CA ILE A 10 45.32 38.58 -27.27
C ILE A 10 43.95 37.96 -27.58
N ALA A 11 43.93 36.70 -27.97
CA ALA A 11 42.71 35.90 -28.09
C ALA A 11 42.24 35.48 -26.68
N LEU A 12 41.16 36.13 -26.24
CA LEU A 12 40.48 35.79 -24.97
C LEU A 12 39.60 34.57 -25.26
N SER A 13 40.09 33.36 -24.97
CA SER A 13 39.28 32.14 -25.00
C SER A 13 38.34 32.13 -23.82
N GLY A 14 37.08 32.51 -24.07
CA GLY A 14 36.00 32.39 -23.11
C GLY A 14 35.74 30.91 -22.80
N LEU A 15 36.11 30.49 -21.57
CA LEU A 15 35.78 29.20 -21.01
C LEU A 15 34.31 29.27 -20.55
N SER A 16 33.40 28.85 -21.40
CA SER A 16 32.00 28.67 -21.02
C SER A 16 31.93 27.53 -20.01
N MET A 17 31.86 27.84 -18.72
CA MET A 17 31.42 26.89 -17.69
C MET A 17 29.95 26.58 -17.95
N MET A 18 29.69 25.45 -18.60
CA MET A 18 28.40 24.82 -18.54
C MET A 18 28.20 24.34 -17.10
N THR A 19 27.47 25.11 -16.31
CA THR A 19 26.84 24.62 -15.09
C THR A 19 25.86 23.53 -15.50
N ALA A 20 26.30 22.28 -15.42
CA ALA A 20 25.37 21.13 -15.43
C ALA A 20 24.47 21.32 -14.24
N CYS A 21 23.23 21.77 -14.46
CA CYS A 21 22.16 21.54 -13.51
C CYS A 21 22.06 20.03 -13.33
N ASN A 22 22.56 19.53 -12.20
CA ASN A 22 22.24 18.20 -11.75
C ASN A 22 20.74 18.19 -11.50
N ASN A 23 19.99 17.87 -12.54
CA ASN A 23 18.64 17.39 -12.40
C ASN A 23 18.81 16.02 -11.72
N SER A 24 18.62 15.96 -10.42
CA SER A 24 18.50 14.69 -9.67
C SER A 24 17.18 14.01 -10.03
N GLY A 25 16.93 13.87 -11.32
CA GLY A 25 15.93 12.99 -11.87
C GLY A 25 16.35 11.55 -11.58
N VAL A 26 15.43 10.77 -11.08
CA VAL A 26 15.59 9.34 -10.85
C VAL A 26 16.08 8.70 -12.16
N THR A 27 17.21 8.03 -12.11
CA THR A 27 17.76 7.36 -13.29
C THR A 27 16.95 6.10 -13.59
N ASN A 28 16.85 5.68 -14.86
CA ASN A 28 16.12 4.46 -15.26
C ASN A 28 16.67 3.17 -14.62
N ASP A 29 17.83 3.23 -13.98
CA ASP A 29 18.49 2.09 -13.31
C ASP A 29 18.10 1.92 -11.83
N VAL A 30 17.33 2.86 -11.27
CA VAL A 30 16.91 2.84 -9.85
C VAL A 30 15.39 2.91 -9.75
N LEU A 31 14.81 1.99 -9.00
CA LEU A 31 13.40 2.00 -8.62
C LEU A 31 13.25 2.65 -7.23
N VAL A 32 12.88 3.91 -7.18
CA VAL A 32 12.52 4.59 -5.93
C VAL A 32 11.06 4.28 -5.61
N ILE A 33 10.84 3.50 -4.56
CA ILE A 33 9.53 2.95 -4.19
C ILE A 33 8.99 3.69 -2.98
N GLY A 34 7.78 4.25 -3.10
CA GLY A 34 7.04 4.85 -1.99
C GLY A 34 6.15 3.83 -1.30
N MET A 35 6.17 3.82 0.04
CA MET A 35 5.29 3.04 0.90
C MET A 35 5.19 3.65 2.30
N GLU A 36 4.18 3.25 3.11
CA GLU A 36 4.01 3.78 4.47
C GLU A 36 4.96 3.16 5.50
N CYS A 37 5.35 1.91 5.31
CA CYS A 37 6.12 1.09 6.27
C CYS A 37 5.41 0.91 7.63
N ASN A 38 4.08 0.84 7.65
CA ASN A 38 3.25 0.60 8.84
C ASN A 38 1.98 -0.21 8.54
N TYR A 39 1.95 -0.92 7.40
CA TYR A 39 0.82 -1.70 6.90
C TYR A 39 1.15 -3.19 6.83
N GLN A 40 1.20 -3.87 7.98
CA GLN A 40 1.45 -5.32 8.07
C GLN A 40 0.29 -6.13 7.49
N PRO A 41 0.55 -7.23 6.76
CA PRO A 41 1.84 -7.82 6.40
C PRO A 41 2.43 -7.32 5.07
N PHE A 42 1.86 -6.27 4.46
CA PHE A 42 2.34 -5.71 3.20
C PHE A 42 3.69 -5.03 3.35
N ASN A 43 3.79 -4.05 4.26
CA ASN A 43 5.04 -3.34 4.52
C ASN A 43 5.06 -2.78 5.96
N TRP A 44 6.15 -2.99 6.68
CA TRP A 44 6.33 -2.44 8.03
C TRP A 44 7.79 -2.15 8.33
N THR A 45 8.00 -1.29 9.33
CA THR A 45 9.33 -0.90 9.80
C THR A 45 9.87 -1.91 10.81
N THR A 46 11.15 -2.26 10.69
CA THR A 46 11.89 -3.08 11.66
C THR A 46 13.29 -2.51 11.89
N SER A 47 13.84 -2.72 13.09
CA SER A 47 15.23 -2.40 13.40
C SER A 47 16.22 -3.50 12.98
N LYS A 48 15.72 -4.68 12.58
CA LYS A 48 16.55 -5.85 12.24
C LYS A 48 16.80 -5.90 10.73
N SER A 49 18.07 -5.92 10.33
CA SER A 49 18.46 -6.28 8.97
C SER A 49 18.41 -7.81 8.79
N SER A 50 17.86 -8.25 7.68
CA SER A 50 17.79 -9.68 7.31
C SER A 50 17.77 -9.83 5.79
N GLU A 51 17.79 -11.08 5.31
CA GLU A 51 17.58 -11.37 3.89
C GLU A 51 16.21 -10.96 3.35
N HIS A 52 15.24 -10.71 4.23
CA HIS A 52 13.87 -10.31 3.86
C HIS A 52 13.66 -8.79 3.85
N THR A 53 14.58 -8.01 4.36
CA THR A 53 14.44 -6.57 4.54
C THR A 53 15.19 -5.75 3.49
N LEU A 54 14.77 -4.49 3.32
CA LEU A 54 15.51 -3.45 2.59
C LEU A 54 15.67 -2.22 3.49
N PRO A 55 16.79 -1.49 3.40
CA PRO A 55 16.97 -0.25 4.16
C PRO A 55 15.98 0.81 3.70
N ILE A 56 15.46 1.59 4.65
CA ILE A 56 14.62 2.77 4.36
C ILE A 56 15.56 3.96 4.11
N ASP A 57 15.35 4.69 3.02
CA ASP A 57 16.19 5.84 2.64
C ASP A 57 16.24 6.89 3.76
N LYS A 58 17.46 7.31 4.11
CA LYS A 58 17.74 8.30 5.16
C LYS A 58 17.19 7.95 6.55
N ASP A 59 16.97 6.66 6.80
CA ASP A 59 16.55 6.13 8.09
C ASP A 59 17.51 5.04 8.55
N ASN A 60 17.65 4.85 9.86
CA ASN A 60 18.45 3.76 10.45
C ASN A 60 17.64 2.46 10.61
N GLN A 61 16.50 2.38 9.97
CA GLN A 61 15.57 1.25 10.03
C GLN A 61 15.44 0.57 8.67
N PHE A 62 14.79 -0.57 8.69
CA PHE A 62 14.54 -1.40 7.51
C PHE A 62 13.04 -1.56 7.31
N ALA A 63 12.63 -1.79 6.07
CA ALA A 63 11.30 -2.23 5.74
C ALA A 63 11.29 -3.75 5.49
N ASP A 64 10.29 -4.44 6.00
CA ASP A 64 9.96 -5.84 5.72
C ASP A 64 8.50 -5.94 5.23
N GLY A 65 8.14 -7.05 4.63
CA GLY A 65 6.77 -7.31 4.20
C GLY A 65 6.64 -7.93 2.82
N TYR A 66 5.39 -8.15 2.43
CA TYR A 66 5.06 -8.69 1.11
C TYR A 66 5.50 -7.73 -0.01
N ASP A 67 5.24 -6.43 0.15
CA ASP A 67 5.68 -5.41 -0.82
C ASP A 67 7.21 -5.38 -0.94
N ILE A 68 7.94 -5.60 0.16
CA ILE A 68 9.40 -5.71 0.13
C ILE A 68 9.86 -6.97 -0.61
N ALA A 69 9.15 -8.09 -0.44
CA ALA A 69 9.45 -9.31 -1.19
C ALA A 69 9.22 -9.11 -2.70
N ILE A 70 8.14 -8.45 -3.10
CA ILE A 70 7.87 -8.07 -4.49
C ILE A 70 8.93 -7.08 -5.00
N ALA A 71 9.30 -6.06 -4.21
CA ALA A 71 10.34 -5.10 -4.59
C ALA A 71 11.69 -5.78 -4.86
N LYS A 72 12.08 -6.73 -4.03
CA LYS A 72 13.32 -7.54 -4.21
C LYS A 72 13.24 -8.42 -5.46
N TYR A 73 12.09 -9.04 -5.70
CA TYR A 73 11.86 -9.82 -6.92
C TYR A 73 12.01 -8.94 -8.17
N LEU A 74 11.35 -7.78 -8.21
CA LEU A 74 11.45 -6.83 -9.31
C LEU A 74 12.88 -6.32 -9.52
N SER A 75 13.60 -6.01 -8.41
CA SER A 75 15.02 -5.62 -8.47
C SER A 75 15.89 -6.67 -9.16
N GLN A 76 15.68 -7.96 -8.84
CA GLN A 76 16.45 -9.06 -9.42
C GLN A 76 16.10 -9.32 -10.88
N ASP A 77 14.81 -9.34 -11.23
CA ASP A 77 14.35 -9.64 -12.59
C ASP A 77 14.69 -8.50 -13.57
N LEU A 78 14.48 -7.24 -13.15
CA LEU A 78 14.72 -6.06 -13.96
C LEU A 78 16.19 -5.58 -13.89
N LYS A 79 17.00 -6.13 -12.97
CA LYS A 79 18.39 -5.73 -12.70
C LYS A 79 18.52 -4.24 -12.37
N LYS A 80 17.55 -3.70 -11.62
CA LYS A 80 17.51 -2.31 -11.16
C LYS A 80 17.74 -2.25 -9.65
N GLU A 81 18.45 -1.23 -9.19
CA GLU A 81 18.58 -0.94 -7.76
C GLU A 81 17.22 -0.51 -7.18
N VAL A 82 16.96 -0.86 -5.93
CA VAL A 82 15.72 -0.47 -5.22
C VAL A 82 16.06 0.42 -4.03
N VAL A 83 15.36 1.54 -3.94
CA VAL A 83 15.40 2.48 -2.81
C VAL A 83 14.01 2.60 -2.21
N ILE A 84 13.86 2.29 -0.92
CA ILE A 84 12.59 2.40 -0.21
C ILE A 84 12.46 3.77 0.42
N LYS A 85 11.40 4.49 0.08
CA LYS A 85 11.06 5.79 0.63
C LYS A 85 9.80 5.70 1.49
N ARG A 86 9.96 5.93 2.81
CA ARG A 86 8.82 5.96 3.72
C ARG A 86 8.08 7.29 3.58
N LEU A 87 6.78 7.23 3.28
CA LEU A 87 5.90 8.38 3.08
C LEU A 87 4.56 8.14 3.75
N GLU A 88 3.90 9.19 4.20
CA GLU A 88 2.51 9.12 4.64
C GLU A 88 1.59 8.72 3.47
N TRP A 89 0.53 7.95 3.74
CA TRP A 89 -0.38 7.44 2.70
C TRP A 89 -0.85 8.52 1.73
N GLY A 90 -1.37 9.64 2.25
CA GLY A 90 -1.85 10.76 1.43
C GLY A 90 -0.79 11.47 0.59
N SER A 91 0.50 11.21 0.86
CA SER A 91 1.63 11.79 0.13
C SER A 91 2.14 10.90 -1.01
N LEU A 92 1.71 9.63 -1.12
CA LEU A 92 2.21 8.67 -2.11
C LEU A 92 1.94 9.13 -3.55
N ILE A 93 0.67 9.39 -3.89
CA ILE A 93 0.28 9.87 -5.24
C ILE A 93 0.88 11.24 -5.57
N PRO A 94 0.84 12.26 -4.69
CA PRO A 94 1.55 13.51 -4.90
C PRO A 94 3.04 13.34 -5.18
N SER A 95 3.76 12.53 -4.40
CA SER A 95 5.20 12.30 -4.59
C SER A 95 5.51 11.55 -5.89
N LEU A 96 4.65 10.61 -6.31
CA LEU A 96 4.76 9.94 -7.61
C LEU A 96 4.61 10.95 -8.76
N ASN A 97 3.61 11.82 -8.69
CA ASN A 97 3.36 12.84 -9.71
C ASN A 97 4.47 13.92 -9.75
N ALA A 98 5.09 14.21 -8.60
CA ALA A 98 6.26 15.11 -8.49
C ALA A 98 7.58 14.48 -8.94
N ASN A 99 7.62 13.18 -9.33
CA ASN A 99 8.82 12.39 -9.65
C ASN A 99 9.80 12.27 -8.46
N GLU A 100 9.31 12.31 -7.24
CA GLU A 100 10.11 12.03 -6.04
C GLU A 100 10.28 10.52 -5.81
N ILE A 101 9.33 9.74 -6.33
CA ILE A 101 9.34 8.27 -6.41
C ILE A 101 8.98 7.85 -7.84
N ASN A 102 9.39 6.62 -8.24
CA ASN A 102 9.05 6.05 -9.55
C ASN A 102 7.74 5.27 -9.53
N MET A 103 7.47 4.63 -8.39
CA MET A 103 6.30 3.78 -8.24
C MET A 103 5.84 3.73 -6.78
N ILE A 104 4.58 3.37 -6.58
CA ILE A 104 3.97 3.10 -5.28
C ILE A 104 3.79 1.59 -5.16
N LEU A 105 4.41 0.97 -4.15
CA LEU A 105 4.23 -0.44 -3.81
C LEU A 105 3.87 -0.49 -2.32
N ALA A 106 2.58 -0.43 -2.04
CA ALA A 106 2.07 -0.11 -0.71
C ALA A 106 0.72 -0.79 -0.41
N GLY A 107 0.47 -1.99 -0.96
CA GLY A 107 -0.85 -2.61 -0.84
C GLY A 107 -1.96 -1.75 -1.46
N MET A 108 -1.63 -0.92 -2.46
CA MET A 108 -2.58 0.06 -3.01
C MET A 108 -3.57 -0.61 -3.95
N THR A 109 -4.86 -0.49 -3.63
CA THR A 109 -5.95 -0.96 -4.48
C THR A 109 -6.06 -0.10 -5.73
N ASP A 110 -6.19 -0.75 -6.88
CA ASP A 110 -6.46 -0.13 -8.16
C ASP A 110 -7.94 0.27 -8.25
N THR A 111 -8.24 1.56 -8.14
CA THR A 111 -9.61 2.07 -8.24
C THR A 111 -9.77 3.04 -9.41
N PRO A 112 -10.99 3.15 -9.99
CA PRO A 112 -11.28 4.10 -11.06
C PRO A 112 -10.91 5.55 -10.69
N GLU A 113 -11.13 5.95 -9.44
CA GLU A 113 -10.80 7.28 -8.94
C GLU A 113 -9.29 7.52 -8.94
N ARG A 114 -8.50 6.57 -8.43
CA ARG A 114 -7.03 6.67 -8.46
C ARG A 114 -6.48 6.69 -9.88
N ARG A 115 -7.11 5.93 -10.79
CA ARG A 115 -6.79 5.93 -12.22
C ARG A 115 -7.01 7.27 -12.90
N GLU A 116 -7.74 8.20 -12.32
CA GLU A 116 -7.80 9.58 -12.82
C GLU A 116 -6.43 10.28 -12.70
N SER A 117 -5.64 9.95 -11.69
CA SER A 117 -4.39 10.62 -11.34
C SER A 117 -3.12 9.83 -11.66
N ILE A 118 -3.17 8.49 -11.65
CA ILE A 118 -2.03 7.58 -11.87
C ILE A 118 -2.44 6.39 -12.75
N ASN A 119 -1.46 5.64 -13.26
CA ASN A 119 -1.65 4.32 -13.86
C ASN A 119 -1.34 3.22 -12.83
N PHE A 120 -1.73 1.99 -13.16
CA PHE A 120 -1.45 0.81 -12.34
C PHE A 120 -0.90 -0.33 -13.21
N SER A 121 -0.03 -1.14 -12.60
CA SER A 121 0.38 -2.43 -13.16
C SER A 121 -0.77 -3.43 -13.15
N ASP A 122 -0.55 -4.60 -13.74
CA ASP A 122 -1.34 -5.79 -13.45
C ASP A 122 -1.30 -6.09 -11.93
N PRO A 123 -2.36 -6.70 -11.37
CA PRO A 123 -2.41 -7.01 -9.95
C PRO A 123 -1.27 -7.93 -9.49
N TYR A 124 -0.64 -7.60 -8.37
CA TYR A 124 0.31 -8.51 -7.72
C TYR A 124 -0.33 -9.31 -6.57
N LEU A 125 -1.52 -8.89 -6.09
CA LEU A 125 -2.36 -9.64 -5.18
C LEU A 125 -3.84 -9.31 -5.43
N THR A 126 -4.71 -10.31 -5.27
CA THR A 126 -6.17 -10.12 -5.11
C THR A 126 -6.57 -10.70 -3.76
N SER A 127 -7.34 -9.96 -2.98
CA SER A 127 -7.76 -10.36 -1.64
C SER A 127 -9.17 -9.87 -1.36
N ASP A 128 -9.91 -10.66 -0.57
CA ASP A 128 -11.18 -10.22 -0.02
C ASP A 128 -10.97 -9.21 1.13
N LEU A 129 -11.97 -8.39 1.39
CA LEU A 129 -12.05 -7.60 2.63
C LEU A 129 -12.60 -8.48 3.76
N ALA A 130 -12.18 -8.20 4.98
CA ALA A 130 -12.75 -8.76 6.20
C ALA A 130 -12.89 -7.66 7.24
N PHE A 131 -13.55 -7.93 8.36
CA PHE A 131 -13.60 -6.97 9.46
C PHE A 131 -12.79 -7.45 10.66
N LEU A 132 -12.06 -6.52 11.27
CA LEU A 132 -11.50 -6.68 12.61
C LEU A 132 -12.56 -6.32 13.63
N VAL A 133 -12.81 -7.22 14.58
CA VAL A 133 -13.75 -7.01 15.70
C VAL A 133 -13.18 -7.53 17.00
N LYS A 134 -13.70 -7.01 18.14
CA LYS A 134 -13.41 -7.64 19.45
C LYS A 134 -14.14 -8.96 19.57
N LYS A 135 -13.47 -9.98 20.11
CA LYS A 135 -14.08 -11.29 20.44
C LYS A 135 -15.30 -11.16 21.35
N SER A 136 -15.22 -10.26 22.34
CA SER A 136 -16.33 -10.03 23.27
C SER A 136 -17.58 -9.41 22.64
N ASN A 137 -17.48 -8.86 21.43
CA ASN A 137 -18.57 -8.14 20.78
C ASN A 137 -19.39 -8.99 19.82
N VAL A 138 -18.87 -10.15 19.41
CA VAL A 138 -19.48 -11.00 18.38
C VAL A 138 -19.37 -12.46 18.82
N ASP A 139 -20.48 -13.19 18.77
CA ASP A 139 -20.52 -14.62 19.04
C ASP A 139 -19.48 -15.35 18.16
N GLU A 140 -18.69 -16.23 18.75
CA GLU A 140 -17.58 -16.91 18.09
C GLU A 140 -18.01 -17.82 16.91
N THR A 141 -19.28 -18.22 16.87
CA THR A 141 -19.85 -19.04 15.80
C THR A 141 -20.24 -18.23 14.55
N LEU A 142 -20.33 -16.89 14.67
CA LEU A 142 -20.73 -16.00 13.58
C LEU A 142 -19.51 -15.48 12.82
N GLY A 143 -19.62 -15.37 11.50
CA GLY A 143 -18.58 -14.79 10.64
C GLY A 143 -17.26 -15.54 10.73
N THR A 144 -17.31 -16.87 10.79
CA THR A 144 -16.13 -17.74 10.64
C THR A 144 -15.81 -17.94 9.16
N LYS A 145 -14.64 -18.48 8.86
CA LYS A 145 -14.24 -18.78 7.49
C LYS A 145 -15.19 -19.79 6.82
N GLU A 146 -15.68 -20.74 7.58
CA GLU A 146 -16.63 -21.80 7.12
C GLU A 146 -18.07 -21.29 7.03
N ASN A 147 -18.41 -20.24 7.80
CA ASN A 147 -19.73 -19.61 7.85
C ASN A 147 -19.58 -18.08 7.84
N PRO A 148 -19.16 -17.49 6.70
CA PRO A 148 -19.01 -16.04 6.57
C PRO A 148 -20.37 -15.34 6.64
N MET A 149 -20.42 -14.14 7.20
CA MET A 149 -21.65 -13.37 7.32
C MET A 149 -22.07 -12.79 5.97
N SER A 150 -23.34 -12.92 5.69
CA SER A 150 -24.01 -12.21 4.59
C SER A 150 -24.11 -10.70 4.86
N TYR A 151 -24.40 -9.93 3.83
CA TYR A 151 -24.60 -8.48 3.97
C TYR A 151 -25.71 -8.11 4.94
N ASP A 152 -26.86 -8.80 4.89
CA ASP A 152 -27.99 -8.54 5.78
C ASP A 152 -27.64 -8.84 7.25
N GLU A 153 -26.88 -9.88 7.51
CA GLU A 153 -26.38 -10.19 8.85
C GLU A 153 -25.39 -9.14 9.35
N LEU A 154 -24.51 -8.63 8.49
CA LEU A 154 -23.58 -7.54 8.81
C LEU A 154 -24.35 -6.25 9.12
N LEU A 155 -25.35 -5.89 8.31
CA LEU A 155 -26.20 -4.73 8.58
C LEU A 155 -26.92 -4.83 9.91
N ASN A 156 -27.43 -6.01 10.27
CA ASN A 156 -28.07 -6.26 11.58
C ASN A 156 -27.05 -6.19 12.73
N LEU A 157 -25.87 -6.76 12.56
CA LEU A 157 -24.80 -6.74 13.57
C LEU A 157 -24.29 -5.31 13.83
N PHE A 158 -24.18 -4.50 12.78
CA PHE A 158 -23.62 -3.14 12.87
C PHE A 158 -24.69 -2.07 13.19
N ASP A 159 -25.96 -2.42 13.26
CA ASP A 159 -27.02 -1.46 13.59
C ASP A 159 -26.76 -0.77 14.96
N GLY A 160 -26.81 0.53 14.96
CA GLY A 160 -26.47 1.38 16.12
C GLY A 160 -24.97 1.47 16.44
N LYS A 161 -24.09 0.80 15.66
CA LYS A 161 -22.64 0.77 15.91
C LYS A 161 -21.90 1.83 15.11
N THR A 162 -20.62 2.00 15.48
CA THR A 162 -19.69 2.89 14.78
C THR A 162 -18.57 2.04 14.20
N LEU A 163 -18.28 2.22 12.93
CA LEU A 163 -17.16 1.60 12.20
C LEU A 163 -16.04 2.64 12.01
N VAL A 164 -14.81 2.19 11.82
CA VAL A 164 -13.63 3.04 11.61
C VAL A 164 -12.75 2.45 10.52
N CYS A 165 -12.01 3.30 9.81
CA CYS A 165 -10.95 2.87 8.90
C CYS A 165 -9.81 3.90 8.85
N GLN A 166 -8.75 3.60 8.12
CA GLN A 166 -7.76 4.60 7.73
C GLN A 166 -8.39 5.53 6.68
N ALA A 167 -7.98 6.78 6.66
CA ALA A 167 -8.49 7.77 5.69
C ALA A 167 -8.02 7.50 4.26
N ASN A 168 -8.90 7.73 3.29
CA ASN A 168 -8.60 7.66 1.85
C ASN A 168 -8.16 6.26 1.36
N VAL A 169 -8.61 5.22 2.02
CA VAL A 169 -8.45 3.82 1.58
C VAL A 169 -9.79 3.23 1.17
N VAL A 170 -9.76 2.13 0.42
CA VAL A 170 -11.00 1.46 -0.04
C VAL A 170 -11.92 1.07 1.11
N GLY A 171 -11.38 0.68 2.26
CA GLY A 171 -12.17 0.37 3.46
C GLY A 171 -12.96 1.56 4.01
N ASP A 172 -12.44 2.78 3.87
CA ASP A 172 -13.12 4.03 4.24
C ASP A 172 -14.35 4.28 3.36
N ASP A 173 -14.18 4.17 2.04
CA ASP A 173 -15.27 4.29 1.06
C ASP A 173 -16.27 3.15 1.19
N PHE A 174 -15.80 1.94 1.48
CA PHE A 174 -16.62 0.75 1.69
C PHE A 174 -17.59 0.93 2.87
N ILE A 175 -17.13 1.49 4.00
CA ILE A 175 -18.00 1.81 5.14
C ILE A 175 -19.10 2.79 4.71
N ASN A 176 -18.71 3.87 4.04
CA ASN A 176 -19.66 4.90 3.63
C ASN A 176 -20.68 4.37 2.62
N THR A 177 -20.22 3.67 1.60
CA THR A 177 -21.05 3.22 0.47
C THR A 177 -22.04 2.14 0.90
N TYR A 178 -21.58 1.12 1.62
CA TYR A 178 -22.38 -0.07 1.88
C TYR A 178 -23.04 -0.07 3.25
N PHE A 179 -22.50 0.62 4.24
CA PHE A 179 -23.00 0.56 5.62
C PHE A 179 -23.66 1.85 6.06
N VAL A 180 -23.04 3.02 5.90
CA VAL A 180 -23.63 4.30 6.33
C VAL A 180 -24.78 4.69 5.41
N ASN A 181 -24.60 4.62 4.11
CA ASN A 181 -25.61 4.96 3.09
C ASN A 181 -26.52 3.77 2.74
N ASN A 182 -26.64 2.77 3.63
CA ASN A 182 -27.45 1.59 3.38
C ASN A 182 -28.94 1.93 3.17
N LYS A 183 -29.63 1.09 2.37
CA LYS A 183 -31.04 1.29 2.03
C LYS A 183 -32.03 0.61 2.99
N GLN A 184 -31.53 -0.05 4.06
CA GLN A 184 -32.32 -0.88 4.96
C GLN A 184 -32.70 -0.20 6.29
N ASN A 185 -32.60 1.14 6.35
CA ASN A 185 -32.94 1.96 7.54
C ASN A 185 -32.15 1.56 8.81
N LYS A 186 -30.91 1.06 8.67
CA LYS A 186 -30.01 0.79 9.79
C LYS A 186 -29.23 2.05 10.17
N THR A 187 -28.99 2.24 11.45
CA THR A 187 -28.25 3.38 11.98
C THR A 187 -26.79 2.97 12.20
N ILE A 188 -26.01 2.95 11.12
CA ILE A 188 -24.57 2.65 11.19
C ILE A 188 -23.81 3.94 11.02
N ARG A 189 -22.80 4.17 11.85
CA ARG A 189 -21.98 5.40 11.83
C ARG A 189 -20.56 5.09 11.39
N HIS A 190 -19.96 6.05 10.69
CA HIS A 190 -18.53 6.07 10.44
C HIS A 190 -17.87 7.04 11.44
N SER A 191 -16.90 6.57 12.20
CA SER A 191 -16.01 7.41 13.02
C SER A 191 -15.16 8.31 12.11
N PRO A 192 -14.66 9.45 12.58
CA PRO A 192 -13.59 10.14 11.86
C PRO A 192 -12.47 9.17 11.54
N ALA A 193 -12.08 9.13 10.26
CA ALA A 193 -11.07 8.20 9.77
C ALA A 193 -9.71 8.46 10.44
N GLN A 194 -8.97 7.40 10.69
CA GLN A 194 -7.66 7.47 11.33
C GLN A 194 -6.53 7.69 10.31
N ALA A 195 -5.41 8.20 10.77
CA ALA A 195 -4.25 8.43 9.89
C ALA A 195 -3.62 7.10 9.40
N THR A 196 -3.73 6.03 10.18
CA THR A 196 -3.13 4.72 9.87
C THR A 196 -4.03 3.56 10.29
N TYR A 197 -3.87 2.40 9.69
CA TYR A 197 -4.57 1.18 10.08
C TYR A 197 -4.31 0.75 11.54
N PRO A 198 -3.07 0.81 12.08
CA PRO A 198 -2.84 0.53 13.50
C PRO A 198 -3.62 1.44 14.45
N LEU A 199 -3.81 2.71 14.11
CA LEU A 199 -4.64 3.62 14.92
C LEU A 199 -6.12 3.22 14.86
N ALA A 200 -6.63 2.88 13.68
CA ALA A 200 -8.00 2.38 13.52
C ALA A 200 -8.22 1.06 14.28
N ALA A 201 -7.24 0.15 14.25
CA ALA A 201 -7.29 -1.10 15.03
C ALA A 201 -7.31 -0.85 16.55
N ASN A 202 -6.56 0.17 17.03
CA ASN A 202 -6.59 0.58 18.43
C ASN A 202 -7.95 1.12 18.85
N ASP A 203 -8.69 1.81 17.97
CA ASP A 203 -10.07 2.25 18.24
C ASP A 203 -11.01 1.03 18.43
N VAL A 204 -10.83 -0.02 17.64
CA VAL A 204 -11.57 -1.27 17.81
C VAL A 204 -11.18 -1.95 19.13
N LEU A 205 -9.89 -2.10 19.41
CA LEU A 205 -9.36 -2.70 20.62
C LEU A 205 -9.81 -1.93 21.88
N GLY A 206 -9.81 -0.61 21.82
CA GLY A 206 -10.28 0.28 22.89
C GLY A 206 -11.81 0.32 23.05
N GLY A 207 -12.57 -0.23 22.10
CA GLY A 207 -14.03 -0.19 22.11
C GLY A 207 -14.63 1.17 21.71
N ILE A 208 -13.84 2.07 21.14
CA ILE A 208 -14.28 3.36 20.56
C ILE A 208 -15.10 3.09 19.30
N SER A 209 -14.65 2.16 18.48
CA SER A 209 -15.35 1.66 17.30
C SER A 209 -15.63 0.16 17.42
N PHE A 210 -16.66 -0.30 16.72
CA PHE A 210 -17.12 -1.70 16.80
C PHE A 210 -16.30 -2.60 15.86
N ALA A 211 -16.00 -2.13 14.64
CA ALA A 211 -15.31 -2.90 13.62
C ALA A 211 -14.50 -2.00 12.67
N MET A 212 -13.52 -2.60 12.00
CA MET A 212 -12.67 -1.98 10.98
C MET A 212 -12.51 -2.94 9.80
N PRO A 213 -12.86 -2.53 8.54
CA PRO A 213 -12.56 -3.32 7.35
C PRO A 213 -11.13 -3.10 6.87
N ALA A 214 -10.51 -4.16 6.36
CA ALA A 214 -9.30 -4.13 5.56
C ALA A 214 -9.17 -5.43 4.74
N GLU A 215 -8.15 -5.52 3.91
CA GLU A 215 -7.80 -6.76 3.22
C GLU A 215 -7.58 -7.89 4.22
N LEU A 216 -8.08 -9.08 3.89
CA LEU A 216 -8.05 -10.25 4.77
C LEU A 216 -6.66 -10.52 5.38
N PRO A 217 -5.53 -10.49 4.65
CA PRO A 217 -4.21 -10.70 5.25
C PRO A 217 -3.86 -9.67 6.34
N VAL A 218 -4.34 -8.44 6.21
CA VAL A 218 -4.12 -7.37 7.19
C VAL A 218 -4.92 -7.65 8.47
N ILE A 219 -6.20 -8.00 8.33
CA ILE A 219 -7.05 -8.35 9.47
C ILE A 219 -6.51 -9.57 10.20
N GLU A 220 -6.04 -10.60 9.46
CA GLU A 220 -5.41 -11.78 10.04
C GLU A 220 -4.11 -11.43 10.80
N ALA A 221 -3.26 -10.59 10.23
CA ALA A 221 -2.04 -10.12 10.90
C ALA A 221 -2.37 -9.36 12.20
N MET A 222 -3.28 -8.39 12.15
CA MET A 222 -3.69 -7.63 13.33
C MET A 222 -4.33 -8.50 14.41
N THR A 223 -5.14 -9.49 14.00
CA THR A 223 -5.73 -10.48 14.90
C THR A 223 -4.64 -11.30 15.58
N ASN A 224 -3.61 -11.75 14.85
CA ASN A 224 -2.51 -12.54 15.41
C ASN A 224 -1.70 -11.75 16.45
N LEU A 225 -1.53 -10.42 16.27
CA LEU A 225 -0.89 -9.54 17.24
C LEU A 225 -1.69 -9.42 18.56
N ASN A 226 -3.01 -9.55 18.51
CA ASN A 226 -3.93 -9.37 19.62
C ASN A 226 -4.95 -10.54 19.70
N LYS A 227 -4.48 -11.76 19.49
CA LYS A 227 -5.32 -12.97 19.37
C LYS A 227 -6.24 -13.28 20.57
N ASN A 228 -5.95 -12.71 21.74
CA ASN A 228 -6.79 -12.90 22.92
C ASN A 228 -8.02 -11.99 22.91
N GLU A 229 -7.97 -10.84 22.24
CA GLU A 229 -9.02 -9.82 22.28
C GLU A 229 -9.69 -9.60 20.91
N LEU A 230 -8.95 -9.77 19.82
CA LEU A 230 -9.43 -9.50 18.47
C LEU A 230 -9.68 -10.79 17.68
N ARG A 231 -10.56 -10.70 16.70
CA ARG A 231 -10.81 -11.76 15.73
C ARG A 231 -11.16 -11.22 14.36
N VAL A 232 -10.97 -12.07 13.35
CA VAL A 232 -11.48 -11.86 12.00
C VAL A 232 -12.99 -12.11 11.99
N LEU A 233 -13.74 -11.24 11.35
CA LEU A 233 -15.12 -11.46 10.95
C LEU A 233 -15.14 -11.59 9.43
N TYR A 234 -15.35 -12.81 8.94
CA TYR A 234 -15.39 -13.12 7.51
C TYR A 234 -16.76 -12.75 6.92
N CYS A 235 -16.74 -12.31 5.66
CA CYS A 235 -17.92 -11.82 4.95
C CYS A 235 -18.14 -12.59 3.65
N ASP A 236 -19.41 -12.86 3.32
CA ASP A 236 -19.80 -13.30 1.99
C ASP A 236 -20.27 -12.09 1.17
N TYR A 237 -19.51 -11.75 0.18
CA TYR A 237 -19.78 -10.59 -0.71
C TYR A 237 -20.79 -10.91 -1.81
N LYS A 238 -21.22 -12.16 -1.95
CA LYS A 238 -22.20 -12.57 -2.95
C LYS A 238 -23.51 -11.85 -2.70
N GLY A 239 -24.00 -11.21 -3.74
CA GLY A 239 -25.30 -10.55 -3.72
C GLY A 239 -25.31 -9.08 -3.27
N PHE A 240 -24.16 -8.50 -2.86
CA PHE A 240 -24.09 -7.06 -2.58
C PHE A 240 -22.94 -6.32 -3.26
N LEU A 241 -21.79 -6.95 -3.50
CA LEU A 241 -20.75 -6.42 -4.36
C LEU A 241 -20.96 -6.90 -5.80
N SER A 242 -20.79 -6.02 -6.77
CA SER A 242 -20.73 -6.40 -8.17
C SER A 242 -19.42 -7.15 -8.47
N SER A 243 -19.36 -7.85 -9.62
CA SER A 243 -18.11 -8.43 -10.08
C SER A 243 -17.00 -7.39 -10.29
N ASP A 244 -17.38 -6.18 -10.70
CA ASP A 244 -16.44 -5.09 -10.91
C ASP A 244 -15.91 -4.54 -9.57
N ASP A 245 -16.77 -4.44 -8.54
CA ASP A 245 -16.34 -4.05 -7.19
C ASP A 245 -15.40 -5.12 -6.58
N LEU A 246 -15.70 -6.41 -6.78
CA LEU A 246 -14.82 -7.50 -6.33
C LEU A 246 -13.47 -7.51 -7.06
N ASN A 247 -13.47 -7.27 -8.37
CA ASN A 247 -12.23 -7.12 -9.15
C ASN A 247 -11.43 -5.88 -8.69
N GLY A 248 -12.14 -4.83 -8.25
CA GLY A 248 -11.56 -3.63 -7.68
C GLY A 248 -10.90 -3.81 -6.31
N LEU A 249 -10.92 -5.01 -5.71
CA LEU A 249 -10.17 -5.32 -4.48
C LEU A 249 -8.73 -5.82 -4.76
N SER A 250 -8.29 -5.74 -6.00
CA SER A 250 -6.92 -6.11 -6.38
C SER A 250 -5.93 -5.01 -6.05
N VAL A 251 -4.79 -5.38 -5.47
CA VAL A 251 -3.69 -4.45 -5.22
C VAL A 251 -2.68 -4.49 -6.35
N SER A 252 -2.28 -3.30 -6.79
CA SER A 252 -1.42 -3.09 -7.95
C SER A 252 -0.35 -2.04 -7.67
N ILE A 253 0.69 -2.00 -8.48
CA ILE A 253 1.76 -1.02 -8.37
C ILE A 253 1.29 0.29 -9.00
N GLY A 254 1.25 1.37 -8.22
CA GLY A 254 0.95 2.70 -8.75
C GLY A 254 2.11 3.27 -9.55
N ILE A 255 1.84 3.76 -10.75
CA ILE A 255 2.81 4.26 -11.73
C ILE A 255 2.38 5.63 -12.21
N LYS A 256 3.33 6.54 -12.43
CA LYS A 256 2.99 7.85 -12.98
C LYS A 256 2.29 7.74 -14.32
N LYS A 257 1.23 8.52 -14.51
CA LYS A 257 0.44 8.52 -15.74
C LYS A 257 1.32 8.83 -16.95
N GLY A 258 1.20 7.99 -18.00
CA GLY A 258 1.97 8.10 -19.22
C GLY A 258 3.37 7.45 -19.18
N ASN A 259 3.80 6.85 -18.06
CA ASN A 259 5.03 6.06 -18.00
C ASN A 259 4.74 4.61 -18.41
N THR A 260 4.41 4.43 -19.70
CA THR A 260 4.05 3.13 -20.29
C THR A 260 5.23 2.16 -20.32
N GLU A 261 6.46 2.66 -20.45
CA GLU A 261 7.67 1.83 -20.47
C GLU A 261 7.83 1.10 -19.13
N LEU A 262 7.74 1.80 -18.01
CA LEU A 262 7.81 1.19 -16.69
C LEU A 262 6.63 0.25 -16.43
N GLU A 263 5.42 0.61 -16.88
CA GLU A 263 4.22 -0.22 -16.76
C GLU A 263 4.41 -1.57 -17.47
N GLU A 264 4.90 -1.56 -18.71
CA GLU A 264 5.19 -2.76 -19.50
C GLU A 264 6.29 -3.62 -18.87
N GLU A 265 7.39 -3.01 -18.39
CA GLU A 265 8.46 -3.70 -17.68
C GLU A 265 7.96 -4.41 -16.42
N LEU A 266 7.16 -3.72 -15.59
CA LEU A 266 6.61 -4.27 -14.36
C LEU A 266 5.63 -5.41 -14.65
N ASN A 267 4.74 -5.25 -15.63
CA ASN A 267 3.76 -6.28 -16.00
C ASN A 267 4.46 -7.52 -16.56
N ALA A 268 5.48 -7.35 -17.43
CA ALA A 268 6.27 -8.45 -17.94
C ALA A 268 7.03 -9.20 -16.84
N SER A 269 7.49 -8.49 -15.80
CA SER A 269 8.14 -9.10 -14.65
C SER A 269 7.13 -9.82 -13.75
N LEU A 270 6.03 -9.18 -13.40
CA LEU A 270 4.97 -9.77 -12.57
C LEU A 270 4.34 -11.02 -13.20
N ALA A 271 4.24 -11.08 -14.52
CA ALA A 271 3.70 -12.24 -15.23
C ALA A 271 4.55 -13.53 -15.08
N LYS A 272 5.83 -13.40 -14.70
CA LYS A 272 6.73 -14.53 -14.44
C LYS A 272 6.55 -15.11 -13.04
N LEU A 273 5.93 -14.35 -12.13
CA LEU A 273 5.72 -14.75 -10.74
C LEU A 273 4.39 -15.51 -10.64
N SER A 274 4.44 -16.79 -10.37
CA SER A 274 3.25 -17.64 -10.28
C SER A 274 2.35 -17.28 -9.08
N ALA A 275 1.11 -17.74 -9.11
CA ALA A 275 0.17 -17.53 -7.99
C ALA A 275 0.65 -18.22 -6.71
N GLU A 276 1.28 -19.39 -6.83
CA GLU A 276 1.86 -20.14 -5.71
C GLU A 276 3.03 -19.39 -5.07
N GLU A 277 3.91 -18.81 -5.89
CA GLU A 277 5.03 -17.99 -5.41
C GLU A 277 4.50 -16.74 -4.68
N ARG A 278 3.53 -16.03 -5.26
CA ARG A 278 2.88 -14.87 -4.60
C ARG A 278 2.26 -15.25 -3.27
N SER A 279 1.53 -16.38 -3.20
CA SER A 279 0.98 -16.91 -1.96
C SER A 279 2.07 -17.24 -0.94
N SER A 280 3.16 -17.86 -1.37
CA SER A 280 4.30 -18.19 -0.49
C SER A 280 4.97 -16.94 0.07
N LEU A 281 5.19 -15.90 -0.75
CA LEU A 281 5.74 -14.62 -0.32
C LEU A 281 4.84 -13.93 0.72
N MET A 282 3.51 -13.92 0.51
CA MET A 282 2.54 -13.37 1.46
C MET A 282 2.53 -14.18 2.76
N ALA A 283 2.50 -15.50 2.70
CA ALA A 283 2.53 -16.35 3.90
C ALA A 283 3.81 -16.14 4.72
N GLY A 284 4.97 -16.03 4.05
CA GLY A 284 6.24 -15.69 4.70
C GLY A 284 6.21 -14.32 5.38
N ALA A 285 5.65 -13.30 4.72
CA ALA A 285 5.49 -11.98 5.29
C ALA A 285 4.54 -11.99 6.50
N ALA A 286 3.40 -12.68 6.41
CA ALA A 286 2.45 -12.82 7.52
C ALA A 286 3.07 -13.52 8.75
N THR A 287 3.90 -14.54 8.53
CA THR A 287 4.63 -15.22 9.61
C THR A 287 5.59 -14.25 10.31
N ARG A 288 6.45 -13.54 9.57
CA ARG A 288 7.39 -12.57 10.13
C ARG A 288 6.71 -11.39 10.82
N SER A 289 5.57 -10.94 10.27
CA SER A 289 4.72 -9.92 10.89
C SER A 289 4.28 -10.33 12.29
N SER A 290 3.84 -11.58 12.45
CA SER A 290 3.42 -12.14 13.76
C SER A 290 4.58 -12.26 14.75
N GLU A 291 5.79 -12.54 14.29
CA GLU A 291 7.01 -12.65 15.12
C GLU A 291 7.58 -11.28 15.53
N SER A 292 7.33 -10.24 14.73
CA SER A 292 7.83 -8.89 15.02
C SER A 292 7.16 -8.21 16.22
N ALA A 293 6.07 -8.79 16.72
CA ALA A 293 5.30 -8.29 17.85
C ALA A 293 5.70 -8.92 19.20
N LEU A 294 6.63 -9.87 19.21
CA LEU A 294 7.22 -10.50 20.39
C LEU A 294 8.57 -9.85 20.75
#